data_5fff4e163009b5672e946e216f366690
#
_entry.id   5fff4e163009b5672e946e216f366690
#
_cell.length_a   1.000
_cell.length_b   1.000
_cell.length_c   1.000
_cell.angle_alpha   90.00
_cell.angle_beta   90.00
_cell.angle_gamma   90.00
#
_symmetry.space_group_name_H-M   'P 1'
#
loop_
_entity.id
_entity.type
_entity.pdbx_description
1 polymer ?
#
loop_
_entity_poly.entity_id
_entity_poly.type
_entity_poly.pdbx_seq_one_letter_code
_entity_poly.pdbx_strand_id
1 'polypeptide(L)'
;KGTVYGVDIQPEMLELLKKNLDQLGIKNVKGVLGSIQDPKLPPNSIDLALMVDVYHEFSHPYEMLQNICSGLKPGGRIAFVEYRMEDPNVPIKLLHKMSQLQVMKEATPHPLEWVETITALPRQHIIVFKKTSATPVTR
;
A
#
# COMPACT_ATOMS: atom_id res chain seq x y z
N LYS A 1 9.97 6.91 16.68
CA LYS A 1 8.88 6.78 17.66
C LYS A 1 7.55 6.82 16.91
N GLY A 2 6.94 5.72 16.68
CA GLY A 2 5.66 5.57 15.98
C GLY A 2 5.23 4.12 16.02
N THR A 3 3.99 3.81 15.64
CA THR A 3 3.50 2.45 15.51
C THR A 3 3.52 2.07 14.04
N VAL A 4 4.02 0.87 13.74
CA VAL A 4 3.95 0.27 12.41
C VAL A 4 2.97 -0.90 12.45
N TYR A 5 2.08 -0.97 11.50
CA TYR A 5 1.20 -2.12 11.29
C TYR A 5 1.74 -2.94 10.13
N GLY A 6 2.15 -4.18 10.41
CA GLY A 6 2.53 -5.16 9.40
C GLY A 6 1.30 -5.99 9.04
N VAL A 7 0.73 -5.74 7.88
CA VAL A 7 -0.50 -6.41 7.41
C VAL A 7 -0.12 -7.56 6.49
N ASP A 8 -0.70 -8.71 6.74
CA ASP A 8 -0.63 -9.86 5.85
C ASP A 8 -1.95 -10.64 5.91
N ILE A 9 -2.25 -11.40 4.85
CA ILE A 9 -3.43 -12.28 4.80
C ILE A 9 -3.11 -13.70 5.24
N GLN A 10 -1.84 -14.03 5.43
CA GLN A 10 -1.35 -15.34 5.84
C GLN A 10 -0.94 -15.31 7.31
N PRO A 11 -1.61 -16.08 8.19
CA PRO A 11 -1.26 -16.12 9.61
C PRO A 11 0.20 -16.51 9.87
N GLU A 12 0.74 -17.42 9.07
CA GLU A 12 2.11 -17.92 9.18
C GLU A 12 3.14 -16.81 8.96
N MET A 13 2.86 -15.85 8.07
CA MET A 13 3.72 -14.69 7.86
C MET A 13 3.72 -13.76 9.08
N LEU A 14 2.60 -13.62 9.75
CA LEU A 14 2.52 -12.83 10.98
C LEU A 14 3.23 -13.51 12.16
N GLU A 15 3.20 -14.84 12.23
CA GLU A 15 3.98 -15.58 13.21
C GLU A 15 5.50 -15.40 12.97
N LEU A 16 5.93 -15.47 11.71
CA LEU A 16 7.32 -15.19 11.33
C LEU A 16 7.73 -13.77 11.66
N LEU A 17 6.86 -12.80 11.32
CA LEU A 17 7.07 -11.39 11.69
C LEU A 17 7.27 -11.25 13.20
N LYS A 18 6.36 -11.81 14.00
CA LYS A 18 6.45 -11.76 15.47
C LYS A 18 7.76 -12.34 15.98
N LYS A 19 8.18 -13.51 15.48
CA LYS A 19 9.46 -14.14 15.84
C LYS A 19 10.65 -13.23 15.56
N ASN A 20 10.67 -12.60 14.37
CA ASN A 20 11.75 -11.68 13.99
C ASN A 20 11.77 -10.42 14.88
N LEU A 21 10.60 -9.86 15.19
CA LEU A 21 10.49 -8.71 16.07
C LEU A 21 10.98 -9.01 17.48
N ASP A 22 10.62 -10.17 18.03
CA ASP A 22 11.06 -10.62 19.34
C ASP A 22 12.60 -10.80 19.39
N GLN A 23 13.18 -11.41 18.34
CA GLN A 23 14.64 -11.57 18.23
C GLN A 23 15.40 -10.25 18.14
N LEU A 24 14.81 -9.25 17.47
CA LEU A 24 15.40 -7.92 17.29
C LEU A 24 15.06 -6.94 18.41
N GLY A 25 14.22 -7.33 19.37
CA GLY A 25 13.77 -6.47 20.44
C GLY A 25 12.88 -5.29 19.99
N ILE A 26 12.23 -5.41 18.82
CA ILE A 26 11.38 -4.37 18.24
C ILE A 26 9.98 -4.46 18.86
N LYS A 27 9.51 -3.35 19.45
CA LYS A 27 8.24 -3.32 20.22
C LYS A 27 7.14 -2.44 19.60
N ASN A 28 7.46 -1.68 18.58
CA ASN A 28 6.55 -0.71 17.97
C ASN A 28 5.92 -1.20 16.66
N VAL A 29 6.02 -2.49 16.36
CA VAL A 29 5.38 -3.13 15.20
C VAL A 29 4.27 -4.05 15.70
N LYS A 30 3.11 -3.99 15.04
CA LYS A 30 1.93 -4.82 15.33
C LYS A 30 1.55 -5.58 14.07
N GLY A 31 1.49 -6.91 14.15
CA GLY A 31 0.93 -7.74 13.09
C GLY A 31 -0.58 -7.58 13.03
N VAL A 32 -1.13 -7.49 11.83
CA VAL A 32 -2.58 -7.41 11.58
C VAL A 32 -2.94 -8.44 10.51
N LEU A 33 -3.84 -9.36 10.87
CA LEU A 33 -4.37 -10.33 9.92
C LEU A 33 -5.47 -9.64 9.09
N GLY A 34 -5.14 -9.30 7.87
CA GLY A 34 -6.07 -8.75 6.88
C GLY A 34 -6.83 -9.83 6.12
N SER A 35 -7.53 -9.40 5.10
CA SER A 35 -8.19 -10.25 4.10
C SER A 35 -7.84 -9.75 2.70
N ILE A 36 -8.30 -10.46 1.67
CA ILE A 36 -8.09 -10.04 0.26
C ILE A 36 -8.77 -8.71 -0.12
N GLN A 37 -9.67 -8.20 0.71
CA GLN A 37 -10.43 -6.97 0.48
C GLN A 37 -10.21 -5.90 1.56
N ASP A 38 -9.69 -6.27 2.74
CA ASP A 38 -9.64 -5.38 3.89
C ASP A 38 -8.37 -5.60 4.71
N PRO A 39 -7.50 -4.58 4.83
CA PRO A 39 -6.27 -4.65 5.63
C PRO A 39 -6.53 -4.60 7.14
N LYS A 40 -7.78 -4.42 7.58
CA LYS A 40 -8.18 -4.35 8.99
C LYS A 40 -7.43 -3.27 9.79
N LEU A 41 -7.08 -2.18 9.14
CA LEU A 41 -6.41 -1.06 9.79
C LEU A 41 -7.39 -0.26 10.65
N PRO A 42 -6.96 0.28 11.80
CA PRO A 42 -7.80 1.18 12.59
C PRO A 42 -8.19 2.42 11.77
N PRO A 43 -9.45 2.87 11.83
CA PRO A 43 -9.90 4.02 11.04
C PRO A 43 -9.19 5.31 11.45
N ASN A 44 -8.90 6.17 10.48
CA ASN A 44 -8.29 7.50 10.68
C ASN A 44 -7.04 7.50 11.58
N SER A 45 -6.21 6.46 11.49
CA SER A 45 -5.05 6.27 12.37
C SER A 45 -3.71 6.23 11.65
N ILE A 46 -3.72 6.04 10.34
CA ILE A 46 -2.53 5.79 9.53
C ILE A 46 -2.06 7.09 8.88
N ASP A 47 -0.79 7.41 9.04
CA ASP A 47 -0.14 8.55 8.39
C ASP A 47 0.40 8.19 7.01
N LEU A 48 0.89 6.95 6.86
CA LEU A 48 1.44 6.42 5.60
C LEU A 48 1.09 4.94 5.45
N ALA A 49 0.46 4.58 4.35
CA ALA A 49 0.35 3.21 3.86
C ALA A 49 1.42 2.97 2.80
N LEU A 50 2.31 2.01 3.03
CA LEU A 50 3.40 1.66 2.12
C LEU A 50 3.16 0.24 1.59
N MET A 51 3.13 0.11 0.27
CA MET A 51 3.03 -1.17 -0.43
C MET A 51 4.25 -1.33 -1.33
N VAL A 52 5.02 -2.41 -1.12
CA VAL A 52 6.26 -2.68 -1.87
C VAL A 52 6.12 -3.99 -2.60
N ASP A 53 6.07 -3.93 -3.92
CA ASP A 53 5.95 -5.09 -4.82
C ASP A 53 4.79 -6.03 -4.44
N VAL A 54 3.65 -5.47 -4.03
CA VAL A 54 2.50 -6.23 -3.54
C VAL A 54 1.17 -5.78 -4.14
N TYR A 55 1.05 -4.51 -4.55
CA TYR A 55 -0.23 -3.98 -5.04
C TYR A 55 -0.72 -4.69 -6.31
N HIS A 56 0.20 -5.03 -7.20
CA HIS A 56 -0.11 -5.79 -8.42
C HIS A 56 -0.69 -7.20 -8.16
N GLU A 57 -0.58 -7.72 -6.93
CA GLU A 57 -1.13 -9.01 -6.52
C GLU A 57 -2.56 -8.92 -5.97
N PHE A 58 -3.09 -7.72 -5.78
CA PHE A 58 -4.44 -7.56 -5.22
C PHE A 58 -5.51 -8.03 -6.18
N SER A 59 -6.26 -9.05 -5.78
CA SER A 59 -7.41 -9.55 -6.54
C SER A 59 -8.64 -8.64 -6.42
N HIS A 60 -8.70 -7.78 -5.41
CA HIS A 60 -9.78 -6.83 -5.13
C HIS A 60 -9.20 -5.44 -4.83
N PRO A 61 -8.54 -4.80 -5.82
CA PRO A 61 -7.83 -3.55 -5.58
C PRO A 61 -8.76 -2.41 -5.18
N TYR A 62 -9.99 -2.36 -5.71
CA TYR A 62 -10.96 -1.33 -5.36
C TYR A 62 -11.32 -1.38 -3.87
N GLU A 63 -11.75 -2.52 -3.37
CA GLU A 63 -12.15 -2.71 -1.96
C GLU A 63 -10.97 -2.51 -1.03
N MET A 64 -9.81 -3.01 -1.40
CA MET A 64 -8.59 -2.84 -0.62
C MET A 64 -8.21 -1.36 -0.50
N LEU A 65 -8.19 -0.61 -1.61
CA LEU A 65 -7.91 0.84 -1.56
C LEU A 65 -8.97 1.61 -0.77
N GLN A 66 -10.25 1.25 -0.90
CA GLN A 66 -11.32 1.88 -0.11
C GLN A 66 -11.07 1.71 1.39
N ASN A 67 -10.68 0.51 1.83
CA ASN A 67 -10.42 0.20 3.23
C ASN A 67 -9.09 0.82 3.71
N ILE A 68 -8.05 0.85 2.88
CA ILE A 68 -6.82 1.60 3.19
C ILE A 68 -7.15 3.09 3.37
N CYS A 69 -7.92 3.69 2.48
CA CYS A 69 -8.35 5.09 2.60
C CYS A 69 -9.13 5.36 3.90
N SER A 70 -9.96 4.40 4.34
CA SER A 70 -10.67 4.51 5.63
C SER A 70 -9.70 4.51 6.83
N GLY A 71 -8.62 3.74 6.75
CA GLY A 71 -7.56 3.72 7.76
C GLY A 71 -6.71 4.99 7.79
N LEU A 72 -6.53 5.64 6.65
CA LEU A 72 -5.72 6.85 6.56
C LEU A 72 -6.37 8.05 7.27
N LYS A 73 -5.55 8.84 7.96
CA LYS A 73 -5.91 10.17 8.44
C LYS A 73 -6.19 11.12 7.26
N PRO A 74 -6.97 12.19 7.44
CA PRO A 74 -7.00 13.29 6.47
C PRO A 74 -5.57 13.78 6.19
N GLY A 75 -5.19 13.86 4.90
CA GLY A 75 -3.83 14.20 4.49
C GLY A 75 -2.79 13.08 4.63
N GLY A 76 -3.18 11.90 5.12
CA GLY A 76 -2.35 10.69 5.10
C GLY A 76 -2.00 10.29 3.67
N ARG A 77 -0.92 9.56 3.50
CA ARG A 77 -0.36 9.22 2.18
C ARG A 77 -0.40 7.72 1.91
N ILE A 78 -0.49 7.37 0.63
CA ILE A 78 -0.22 6.02 0.12
C ILE A 78 1.01 6.11 -0.78
N ALA A 79 1.92 5.16 -0.64
CA ALA A 79 3.06 4.99 -1.52
C ALA A 79 3.02 3.58 -2.13
N PHE A 80 2.87 3.53 -3.45
CA PHE A 80 2.98 2.32 -4.25
C PHE A 80 4.41 2.21 -4.77
N VAL A 81 5.14 1.19 -4.37
CA VAL A 81 6.47 0.87 -4.88
C VAL A 81 6.33 -0.36 -5.75
N GLU A 82 6.44 -0.18 -7.07
CA GLU A 82 6.19 -1.24 -8.04
C GLU A 82 7.25 -1.24 -9.14
N TYR A 83 7.55 -2.42 -9.68
CA TYR A 83 8.42 -2.53 -10.85
C TYR A 83 7.80 -1.81 -12.05
N ARG A 84 8.59 -0.94 -12.70
CA ARG A 84 8.13 -0.13 -13.84
C ARG A 84 7.74 -1.01 -15.03
N MET A 85 6.48 -0.95 -15.42
CA MET A 85 6.02 -1.59 -16.66
C MET A 85 6.49 -0.83 -17.90
N GLU A 86 6.69 0.46 -17.76
CA GLU A 86 7.13 1.37 -18.83
C GLU A 86 8.57 1.11 -19.29
N ASP A 87 9.37 0.44 -18.45
CA ASP A 87 10.76 0.11 -18.79
C ASP A 87 10.90 -1.36 -19.21
N PRO A 88 11.13 -1.64 -20.49
CA PRO A 88 11.31 -3.01 -20.99
C PRO A 88 12.59 -3.68 -20.47
N ASN A 89 13.57 -2.90 -20.00
CA ASN A 89 14.85 -3.42 -19.51
C ASN A 89 14.78 -3.89 -18.04
N VAL A 90 13.70 -3.62 -17.33
CA VAL A 90 13.51 -4.17 -15.98
C VAL A 90 13.30 -5.68 -16.10
N PRO A 91 14.22 -6.53 -15.58
CA PRO A 91 14.23 -7.97 -15.81
C PRO A 91 13.25 -8.73 -14.90
N ILE A 92 12.00 -8.31 -14.92
CA ILE A 92 10.89 -8.88 -14.13
C ILE A 92 9.79 -9.29 -15.10
N LYS A 93 9.07 -10.37 -14.79
CA LYS A 93 7.91 -10.81 -15.59
C LYS A 93 6.84 -9.70 -15.61
N LEU A 94 6.18 -9.51 -16.75
CA LEU A 94 5.15 -8.49 -16.94
C LEU A 94 4.06 -8.56 -15.87
N LEU A 95 3.70 -9.77 -15.42
CA LEU A 95 2.70 -9.99 -14.38
C LEU A 95 3.05 -9.33 -13.03
N HIS A 96 4.36 -9.12 -12.77
CA HIS A 96 4.86 -8.48 -11.54
C HIS A 96 5.27 -7.02 -11.75
N LYS A 97 4.91 -6.44 -12.90
CA LYS A 97 5.11 -5.02 -13.18
C LYS A 97 3.79 -4.29 -13.14
N MET A 98 3.83 -3.03 -12.76
CA MET A 98 2.66 -2.16 -12.80
C MET A 98 3.02 -0.81 -13.37
N SER A 99 2.18 -0.29 -14.27
CA SER A 99 2.36 1.03 -14.83
C SER A 99 1.80 2.12 -13.90
N GLN A 100 2.41 3.29 -13.95
CA GLN A 100 1.87 4.46 -13.27
C GLN A 100 0.43 4.75 -13.72
N LEU A 101 0.16 4.62 -15.02
CA LEU A 101 -1.18 4.86 -15.57
C LEU A 101 -2.23 3.94 -14.95
N GLN A 102 -1.89 2.67 -14.73
CA GLN A 102 -2.81 1.70 -14.11
C GLN A 102 -3.09 2.09 -12.65
N VAL A 103 -2.04 2.38 -11.87
CA VAL A 103 -2.21 2.83 -10.47
C VAL A 103 -3.08 4.08 -10.40
N MET A 104 -2.85 5.06 -11.28
CA MET A 104 -3.66 6.29 -11.33
C MET A 104 -5.13 6.01 -11.65
N LYS A 105 -5.42 5.12 -12.59
CA LYS A 105 -6.81 4.73 -12.93
C LYS A 105 -7.50 4.08 -11.74
N GLU A 106 -6.82 3.17 -11.05
CA GLU A 106 -7.38 2.46 -9.91
C GLU A 106 -7.53 3.36 -8.68
N ALA A 107 -6.68 4.37 -8.51
CA ALA A 107 -6.79 5.37 -7.44
C ALA A 107 -7.93 6.39 -7.66
N THR A 108 -8.31 6.65 -8.92
CA THR A 108 -9.29 7.70 -9.30
C THR A 108 -10.65 7.60 -8.58
N PRO A 109 -11.24 6.41 -8.34
CA PRO A 109 -12.52 6.29 -7.64
C PRO A 109 -12.46 6.60 -6.14
N HIS A 110 -11.26 6.76 -5.59
CA HIS A 110 -11.03 6.94 -4.16
C HIS A 110 -10.72 8.40 -3.82
N PRO A 111 -10.86 8.83 -2.56
CA PRO A 111 -10.51 10.19 -2.12
C PRO A 111 -8.99 10.38 -2.07
N LEU A 112 -8.33 10.20 -3.21
CA LEU A 112 -6.88 10.27 -3.37
C LEU A 112 -6.52 11.26 -4.47
N GLU A 113 -5.55 12.10 -4.20
CA GLU A 113 -4.89 12.94 -5.21
C GLU A 113 -3.43 12.51 -5.40
N TRP A 114 -3.00 12.46 -6.65
CA TRP A 114 -1.61 12.19 -6.97
C TRP A 114 -0.73 13.35 -6.50
N VAL A 115 0.38 13.04 -5.84
CA VAL A 115 1.35 14.02 -5.35
C VAL A 115 2.58 14.06 -6.25
N GLU A 116 3.22 12.91 -6.41
CA GLU A 116 4.45 12.79 -7.17
C GLU A 116 4.74 11.33 -7.55
N THR A 117 5.64 11.14 -8.51
CA THR A 117 6.24 9.86 -8.81
C THR A 117 7.75 9.98 -8.72
N ILE A 118 8.37 9.20 -7.84
CA ILE A 118 9.80 9.20 -7.59
C ILE A 118 10.43 8.04 -8.38
N THR A 119 11.44 8.34 -9.19
CA THR A 119 12.14 7.37 -10.05
C THR A 119 13.58 7.11 -9.59
N ALA A 120 13.90 7.38 -8.34
CA ALA A 120 15.24 7.22 -7.78
C ALA A 120 15.68 5.75 -7.66
N LEU A 121 14.73 4.81 -7.61
CA LEU A 121 15.05 3.39 -7.56
C LEU A 121 15.40 2.86 -8.96
N PRO A 122 16.37 1.94 -9.08
CA PRO A 122 16.86 1.49 -10.38
C PRO A 122 15.82 0.75 -11.21
N ARG A 123 14.87 0.07 -10.59
CA ARG A 123 13.89 -0.80 -11.28
C ARG A 123 12.44 -0.48 -10.96
N GLN A 124 12.18 0.14 -9.82
CA GLN A 124 10.84 0.48 -9.33
C GLN A 124 10.59 1.99 -9.48
N HIS A 125 9.33 2.36 -9.48
CA HIS A 125 8.89 3.72 -9.21
C HIS A 125 8.12 3.76 -7.90
N ILE A 126 8.10 4.92 -7.25
CA ILE A 126 7.30 5.16 -6.05
C ILE A 126 6.23 6.17 -6.44
N ILE A 127 4.98 5.73 -6.49
CA ILE A 127 3.85 6.57 -6.86
C ILE A 127 3.13 6.98 -5.58
N VAL A 128 3.11 8.26 -5.28
CA VAL A 128 2.61 8.81 -4.02
C VAL A 128 1.29 9.53 -4.22
N PHE A 129 0.30 9.11 -3.44
CA PHE A 129 -1.00 9.80 -3.31
C PHE A 129 -1.19 10.31 -1.90
N LYS A 130 -2.06 11.30 -1.77
CA LYS A 130 -2.48 11.87 -0.50
C LYS A 130 -4.00 11.77 -0.39
N LYS A 131 -4.50 11.36 0.78
CA LYS A 131 -5.94 11.36 1.06
C LYS A 131 -6.46 12.79 1.12
N THR A 132 -7.45 13.07 0.28
CA THR A 132 -8.19 14.33 0.32
C THR A 132 -9.24 14.32 1.43
N SER A 133 -9.69 15.50 1.84
CA SER A 133 -10.80 15.65 2.79
C SER A 133 -12.18 15.44 2.14
N ALA A 134 -12.23 15.24 0.82
CA ALA A 134 -13.49 15.09 0.09
C ALA A 134 -14.10 13.70 0.38
N THR A 135 -15.36 13.71 0.78
CA THR A 135 -16.21 12.52 0.77
C THR A 135 -16.35 12.04 -0.69
N PRO A 136 -16.29 10.73 -0.99
CA PRO A 136 -16.52 10.24 -2.34
C PRO A 136 -17.84 10.80 -2.87
N VAL A 137 -17.82 11.37 -4.07
CA VAL A 137 -19.05 11.72 -4.78
C VAL A 137 -19.71 10.39 -5.13
N THR A 138 -20.70 10.00 -4.33
CA THR A 138 -21.62 8.91 -4.70
C THR A 138 -22.34 9.32 -5.98
N ARG A 139 -22.01 8.65 -7.08
CA ARG A 139 -22.84 8.66 -8.30
C ARG A 139 -23.90 7.59 -8.22
#